data_bf07bd363b16010ea5b84dd904c538c5
#
_entry.id   bf07bd363b16010ea5b84dd904c538c5
#
_cell.length_a   1.000
_cell.length_b   1.000
_cell.length_c   1.000
_cell.angle_alpha   90.00
_cell.angle_beta   90.00
_cell.angle_gamma   90.00
#
_symmetry.space_group_name_H-M   'P 1'
#
loop_
_entity.id
_entity.type
_entity.pdbx_description
1 polymer ?
#
loop_
_entity_poly.entity_id
_entity_poly.type
_entity_poly.pdbx_seq_one_letter_code
_entity_poly.pdbx_strand_id
1 'polypeptide(L)'
;TDLAVVRLEGKGPWPTAALGDSDRLKVGDWAIAVGNPFGLENTVTMGIISNLNRNVAQLGISGKRLDLIQTDAAINPGNSGGPLLNAEGEVIGINTLVRSGPGAGLGFAIPINRARNIAQQLVKTGRASHPVIGVGLASGPQGPVIRSVQPGAPAAAAGLKPDDVITAINGCGDHQPHGGGGRH
;
A
#
# COMPACT_ATOMS: atom_id res chain seq x y z
N THR A 1 -10.72 0.39 1.32
CA THR A 1 -9.70 -0.63 1.56
C THR A 1 -10.20 -1.95 1.03
N ASP A 2 -9.42 -2.63 0.31
CA ASP A 2 -9.71 -3.92 -0.33
C ASP A 2 -9.32 -5.07 0.63
N LEU A 3 -9.74 -4.97 1.90
CA LEU A 3 -9.41 -5.91 2.96
C LEU A 3 -10.66 -6.29 3.74
N ALA A 4 -10.76 -7.57 4.10
CA ALA A 4 -11.74 -8.11 5.02
C ALA A 4 -11.04 -8.98 6.07
N VAL A 5 -11.66 -9.06 7.25
CA VAL A 5 -11.22 -9.98 8.31
C VAL A 5 -12.28 -11.07 8.44
N VAL A 6 -11.84 -12.32 8.36
CA VAL A 6 -12.69 -13.50 8.53
C VAL A 6 -12.29 -14.20 9.82
N ARG A 7 -13.28 -14.55 10.64
CA ARG A 7 -13.09 -15.35 11.83
C ARG A 7 -13.34 -16.82 11.50
N LEU A 8 -12.37 -17.68 11.82
CA LEU A 8 -12.55 -19.11 11.72
C LEU A 8 -13.29 -19.62 12.96
N GLU A 9 -14.27 -20.49 12.76
CA GLU A 9 -14.94 -21.22 13.81
C GLU A 9 -14.32 -22.62 13.95
N GLY A 10 -14.20 -23.12 15.16
CA GLY A 10 -13.67 -24.44 15.45
C GLY A 10 -12.65 -24.45 16.59
N LYS A 11 -12.13 -25.64 16.89
CA LYS A 11 -11.14 -25.83 17.96
C LYS A 11 -9.74 -25.72 17.36
N GLY A 12 -9.07 -24.54 17.59
CA GLY A 12 -7.63 -24.37 17.28
C GLY A 12 -6.73 -25.31 18.11
N PRO A 13 -5.41 -25.18 18.01
CA PRO A 13 -4.71 -24.08 17.31
C PRO A 13 -4.66 -24.28 15.78
N TRP A 14 -4.75 -23.17 15.06
CA TRP A 14 -4.61 -23.12 13.62
C TRP A 14 -3.14 -22.80 13.26
N PRO A 15 -2.57 -23.44 12.20
CA PRO A 15 -1.30 -23.00 11.67
C PRO A 15 -1.38 -21.52 11.23
N THR A 16 -0.41 -20.71 11.63
CA THR A 16 -0.36 -19.28 11.30
C THR A 16 0.94 -18.93 10.60
N ALA A 17 0.88 -17.99 9.66
CA ALA A 17 2.06 -17.38 9.07
C ALA A 17 2.57 -16.25 9.97
N ALA A 18 3.89 -16.10 10.08
CA ALA A 18 4.50 -14.95 10.71
C ALA A 18 4.26 -13.70 9.87
N LEU A 19 3.97 -12.57 10.53
CA LEU A 19 3.87 -11.28 9.87
C LEU A 19 5.21 -10.56 9.94
N GLY A 20 5.76 -10.21 8.79
CA GLY A 20 6.97 -9.43 8.65
C GLY A 20 6.74 -7.93 8.91
N ASP A 21 7.69 -7.12 8.44
CA ASP A 21 7.67 -5.66 8.55
C ASP A 21 7.82 -5.03 7.16
N SER A 22 6.71 -4.51 6.62
CA SER A 22 6.71 -3.91 5.28
C SER A 22 7.42 -2.57 5.20
N ASP A 23 7.73 -1.91 6.33
CA ASP A 23 8.45 -0.63 6.33
C ASP A 23 9.97 -0.82 6.18
N ARG A 24 10.46 -2.06 6.35
CA ARG A 24 11.87 -2.43 6.18
C ARG A 24 12.22 -2.93 4.78
N LEU A 25 11.22 -3.12 3.91
CA LEU A 25 11.41 -3.62 2.56
C LEU A 25 12.25 -2.67 1.71
N LYS A 26 13.01 -3.26 0.80
CA LYS A 26 13.81 -2.57 -0.20
C LYS A 26 13.49 -3.11 -1.60
N VAL A 27 13.65 -2.25 -2.60
CA VAL A 27 13.63 -2.69 -3.99
C VAL A 27 14.76 -3.71 -4.19
N GLY A 28 14.43 -4.85 -4.81
CA GLY A 28 15.34 -5.98 -4.99
C GLY A 28 15.18 -7.10 -3.95
N ASP A 29 14.46 -6.89 -2.85
CA ASP A 29 14.16 -7.96 -1.90
C ASP A 29 13.28 -9.04 -2.57
N TRP A 30 13.45 -10.30 -2.15
CA TRP A 30 12.63 -11.40 -2.65
C TRP A 30 11.15 -11.21 -2.31
N ALA A 31 10.30 -11.55 -3.27
CA ALA A 31 8.86 -11.53 -3.15
C ALA A 31 8.29 -12.88 -3.64
N ILE A 32 7.64 -13.61 -2.75
CA ILE A 32 7.06 -14.94 -3.01
C ILE A 32 5.56 -14.82 -2.83
N ALA A 33 4.80 -14.93 -3.92
CA ALA A 33 3.35 -14.88 -3.87
C ALA A 33 2.78 -16.30 -3.80
N VAL A 34 1.86 -16.51 -2.87
CA VAL A 34 1.15 -17.78 -2.69
C VAL A 34 -0.32 -17.56 -2.97
N GLY A 35 -0.93 -18.51 -3.68
CA GLY A 35 -2.35 -18.45 -4.00
C GLY A 35 -2.87 -19.79 -4.50
N ASN A 36 -4.16 -19.81 -4.83
CA ASN A 36 -4.81 -20.97 -5.44
C ASN A 36 -5.57 -20.51 -6.69
N PRO A 37 -4.84 -20.20 -7.78
CA PRO A 37 -5.46 -19.77 -9.03
C PRO A 37 -6.33 -20.88 -9.59
N PHE A 38 -7.55 -20.51 -9.98
CA PHE A 38 -8.53 -21.42 -10.60
C PHE A 38 -9.00 -22.59 -9.74
N GLY A 39 -8.64 -22.65 -8.43
CA GLY A 39 -9.03 -23.71 -7.53
C GLY A 39 -8.42 -25.08 -7.87
N LEU A 40 -7.39 -25.11 -8.69
CA LEU A 40 -6.79 -26.34 -9.20
C LEU A 40 -5.69 -26.88 -8.30
N GLU A 41 -4.81 -26.02 -7.78
CA GLU A 41 -3.76 -26.37 -6.80
C GLU A 41 -3.10 -25.12 -6.22
N ASN A 42 -2.44 -25.27 -5.07
CA ASN A 42 -1.66 -24.21 -4.49
C ASN A 42 -0.51 -23.83 -5.43
N THR A 43 -0.46 -22.56 -5.81
CA THR A 43 0.56 -22.03 -6.72
C THR A 43 1.46 -21.08 -5.96
N VAL A 44 2.75 -21.25 -6.16
CA VAL A 44 3.79 -20.34 -5.64
C VAL A 44 4.50 -19.71 -6.82
N THR A 45 4.59 -18.38 -6.82
CA THR A 45 5.37 -17.63 -7.80
C THR A 45 6.40 -16.78 -7.08
N MET A 46 7.54 -16.53 -7.70
CA MET A 46 8.65 -15.81 -7.11
C MET A 46 9.12 -14.69 -8.04
N GLY A 47 9.47 -13.58 -7.46
CA GLY A 47 10.03 -12.39 -8.08
C GLY A 47 10.72 -11.53 -7.04
N ILE A 48 10.76 -10.23 -7.29
CA ILE A 48 11.35 -9.24 -6.37
C ILE A 48 10.38 -8.10 -6.08
N ILE A 49 10.67 -7.34 -5.07
CA ILE A 49 10.06 -6.03 -4.86
C ILE A 49 10.59 -5.08 -5.93
N SER A 50 9.74 -4.70 -6.88
CA SER A 50 10.10 -3.85 -8.00
C SER A 50 9.99 -2.36 -7.67
N ASN A 51 9.07 -2.00 -6.78
CA ASN A 51 8.87 -0.63 -6.30
C ASN A 51 8.10 -0.61 -4.98
N LEU A 52 8.33 0.42 -4.19
CA LEU A 52 7.60 0.72 -2.97
C LEU A 52 6.83 2.03 -3.15
N ASN A 53 5.71 2.20 -2.43
CA ASN A 53 4.91 3.43 -2.46
C ASN A 53 4.31 3.79 -3.83
N ARG A 54 3.95 2.78 -4.64
CA ARG A 54 3.23 3.02 -5.89
C ARG A 54 1.82 3.54 -5.60
N ASN A 55 1.62 4.82 -5.90
CA ASN A 55 0.30 5.43 -5.83
C ASN A 55 -0.56 4.93 -6.99
N VAL A 56 -1.61 4.18 -6.68
CA VAL A 56 -2.53 3.62 -7.69
C VAL A 56 -3.28 4.69 -8.51
N ALA A 57 -3.35 5.94 -8.02
CA ALA A 57 -3.90 7.05 -8.81
C ALA A 57 -3.08 7.32 -10.08
N GLN A 58 -1.77 7.08 -10.06
CA GLN A 58 -0.89 7.18 -11.23
C GLN A 58 -1.11 6.03 -12.24
N LEU A 59 -1.79 4.97 -11.81
CA LEU A 59 -2.12 3.81 -12.64
C LEU A 59 -3.51 3.93 -13.29
N GLY A 60 -4.19 5.08 -13.16
CA GLY A 60 -5.52 5.32 -13.70
C GLY A 60 -6.64 4.68 -12.87
N ILE A 61 -6.36 4.16 -11.70
CA ILE A 61 -7.35 3.58 -10.79
C ILE A 61 -7.90 4.70 -9.90
N SER A 62 -9.00 5.30 -10.32
CA SER A 62 -9.65 6.40 -9.61
C SER A 62 -10.17 5.95 -8.23
N GLY A 63 -10.01 6.79 -7.21
CA GLY A 63 -10.68 6.66 -5.92
C GLY A 63 -9.96 5.84 -4.84
N LYS A 64 -8.80 5.24 -5.13
CA LYS A 64 -8.01 4.53 -4.12
C LYS A 64 -6.63 5.22 -3.95
N ARG A 65 -6.38 5.82 -2.80
CA ARG A 65 -5.04 6.27 -2.38
C ARG A 65 -4.40 5.13 -1.59
N LEU A 66 -3.78 4.19 -2.28
CA LEU A 66 -3.06 3.09 -1.66
C LEU A 66 -1.63 3.13 -2.18
N ASP A 67 -0.68 3.27 -1.28
CA ASP A 67 0.71 2.99 -1.59
C ASP A 67 0.86 1.48 -1.55
N LEU A 68 1.12 0.89 -2.69
CA LEU A 68 1.22 -0.55 -2.86
C LEU A 68 2.68 -0.97 -3.06
N ILE A 69 2.99 -2.16 -2.61
CA ILE A 69 4.19 -2.89 -3.01
C ILE A 69 3.98 -3.35 -4.45
N GLN A 70 4.91 -3.02 -5.33
CA GLN A 70 4.97 -3.55 -6.69
C GLN A 70 5.96 -4.71 -6.75
N THR A 71 5.56 -5.80 -7.40
CA THR A 71 6.40 -6.98 -7.63
C THR A 71 6.25 -7.49 -9.07
N ASP A 72 7.26 -8.16 -9.58
CA ASP A 72 7.23 -8.93 -10.83
C ASP A 72 6.93 -10.43 -10.59
N ALA A 73 6.80 -10.86 -9.33
CA ALA A 73 6.21 -12.16 -9.04
C ALA A 73 4.85 -12.27 -9.73
N ALA A 74 4.62 -13.35 -10.46
CA ALA A 74 3.39 -13.51 -11.24
C ALA A 74 2.16 -13.56 -10.32
N ILE A 75 1.36 -12.49 -10.35
CA ILE A 75 0.06 -12.40 -9.69
C ILE A 75 -1.01 -12.63 -10.77
N ASN A 76 -1.89 -13.56 -10.53
CA ASN A 76 -2.98 -13.94 -11.43
C ASN A 76 -4.30 -14.04 -10.64
N PRO A 77 -5.46 -14.11 -11.32
CA PRO A 77 -6.71 -14.44 -10.66
C PRO A 77 -6.58 -15.74 -9.83
N GLY A 78 -6.90 -15.63 -8.52
CA GLY A 78 -6.70 -16.70 -7.53
C GLY A 78 -5.56 -16.46 -6.54
N ASN A 79 -4.61 -15.56 -6.84
CA ASN A 79 -3.60 -15.12 -5.87
C ASN A 79 -4.08 -13.92 -5.04
N SER A 80 -5.08 -13.18 -5.51
CA SER A 80 -5.66 -12.03 -4.78
C SER A 80 -6.21 -12.46 -3.42
N GLY A 81 -5.84 -11.74 -2.37
CA GLY A 81 -6.13 -12.09 -0.98
C GLY A 81 -5.11 -13.05 -0.36
N GLY A 82 -4.28 -13.71 -1.15
CA GLY A 82 -3.17 -14.54 -0.68
C GLY A 82 -1.98 -13.70 -0.20
N PRO A 83 -1.05 -14.32 0.54
CA PRO A 83 0.11 -13.62 1.08
C PRO A 83 1.18 -13.37 0.01
N LEU A 84 1.87 -12.24 0.15
CA LEU A 84 3.19 -12.00 -0.40
C LEU A 84 4.20 -12.19 0.73
N LEU A 85 5.18 -13.08 0.54
CA LEU A 85 6.16 -13.46 1.55
C LEU A 85 7.55 -12.92 1.18
N ASN A 86 8.39 -12.71 2.19
CA ASN A 86 9.84 -12.52 2.03
C ASN A 86 10.59 -13.86 1.95
N ALA A 87 11.92 -13.81 1.88
CA ALA A 87 12.78 -15.00 1.82
C ALA A 87 12.72 -15.85 3.12
N GLU A 88 12.38 -15.24 4.24
CA GLU A 88 12.22 -15.87 5.55
C GLU A 88 10.85 -16.53 5.74
N GLY A 89 9.94 -16.39 4.75
CA GLY A 89 8.57 -16.90 4.81
C GLY A 89 7.61 -16.05 5.64
N GLU A 90 7.99 -14.82 5.95
CA GLU A 90 7.13 -13.87 6.65
C GLU A 90 6.23 -13.13 5.66
N VAL A 91 4.98 -12.85 6.05
CA VAL A 91 4.03 -12.10 5.23
C VAL A 91 4.41 -10.62 5.23
N ILE A 92 4.78 -10.09 4.07
CA ILE A 92 5.14 -8.68 3.84
C ILE A 92 4.02 -7.89 3.13
N GLY A 93 3.05 -8.60 2.56
CA GLY A 93 1.90 -7.96 1.90
C GLY A 93 0.75 -8.93 1.62
N ILE A 94 -0.38 -8.36 1.22
CA ILE A 94 -1.56 -9.09 0.75
C ILE A 94 -1.75 -8.77 -0.74
N ASN A 95 -1.69 -9.79 -1.59
CA ASN A 95 -1.84 -9.64 -3.03
C ASN A 95 -3.22 -9.07 -3.39
N THR A 96 -3.30 -8.08 -4.27
CA THR A 96 -4.58 -7.41 -4.54
C THR A 96 -4.87 -7.13 -6.01
N LEU A 97 -3.90 -6.66 -6.77
CA LEU A 97 -4.12 -6.19 -8.13
C LEU A 97 -3.07 -6.71 -9.10
N VAL A 98 -3.49 -6.88 -10.35
CA VAL A 98 -2.60 -7.03 -11.52
C VAL A 98 -2.95 -5.93 -12.51
N ARG A 99 -1.97 -5.32 -13.11
CA ARG A 99 -2.19 -4.39 -14.22
C ARG A 99 -2.42 -5.17 -15.50
N SER A 100 -3.56 -4.91 -16.15
CA SER A 100 -3.86 -5.39 -17.50
C SER A 100 -3.44 -4.33 -18.55
N GLY A 101 -3.03 -4.77 -19.74
CA GLY A 101 -2.65 -3.87 -20.82
C GLY A 101 -1.16 -3.52 -20.84
N PRO A 102 -0.75 -2.35 -21.38
CA PRO A 102 0.65 -1.95 -21.43
C PRO A 102 1.29 -1.95 -20.04
N GLY A 103 2.35 -2.75 -19.86
CA GLY A 103 2.95 -3.03 -18.55
C GLY A 103 2.27 -4.20 -17.82
N ALA A 104 1.60 -5.10 -18.54
CA ALA A 104 1.13 -6.39 -18.00
C ALA A 104 2.30 -7.15 -17.36
N GLY A 105 2.01 -7.89 -16.26
CA GLY A 105 3.03 -8.59 -15.48
C GLY A 105 3.46 -7.84 -14.21
N LEU A 106 2.92 -6.64 -13.95
CA LEU A 106 3.13 -5.95 -12.69
C LEU A 106 2.07 -6.38 -11.68
N GLY A 107 2.51 -7.06 -10.63
CA GLY A 107 1.70 -7.40 -9.47
C GLY A 107 1.76 -6.33 -8.40
N PHE A 108 0.69 -6.23 -7.60
CA PHE A 108 0.61 -5.28 -6.49
C PHE A 108 0.07 -5.95 -5.24
N ALA A 109 0.65 -5.57 -4.09
CA ALA A 109 0.21 -6.06 -2.79
C ALA A 109 0.04 -4.90 -1.80
N ILE A 110 -0.92 -5.04 -0.90
CA ILE A 110 -1.13 -4.12 0.22
C ILE A 110 -0.05 -4.41 1.27
N PRO A 111 0.74 -3.41 1.71
CA PRO A 111 1.77 -3.60 2.73
C PRO A 111 1.19 -4.20 4.02
N ILE A 112 1.90 -5.15 4.62
CA ILE A 112 1.39 -5.90 5.78
C ILE A 112 1.19 -5.01 7.01
N ASN A 113 2.01 -3.98 7.24
CA ASN A 113 1.82 -3.07 8.35
C ASN A 113 0.50 -2.29 8.22
N ARG A 114 0.14 -1.88 6.99
CA ARG A 114 -1.16 -1.27 6.70
C ARG A 114 -2.30 -2.27 6.87
N ALA A 115 -2.15 -3.50 6.35
CA ALA A 115 -3.17 -4.54 6.50
C ALA A 115 -3.43 -4.87 7.96
N ARG A 116 -2.37 -4.97 8.78
CA ARG A 116 -2.45 -5.18 10.24
C ARG A 116 -3.25 -4.08 10.94
N ASN A 117 -2.93 -2.81 10.63
CA ASN A 117 -3.63 -1.66 11.20
C ASN A 117 -5.14 -1.67 10.87
N ILE A 118 -5.47 -1.98 9.61
CA ILE A 118 -6.87 -2.05 9.17
C ILE A 118 -7.57 -3.23 9.84
N ALA A 119 -6.93 -4.40 9.87
CA ALA A 119 -7.48 -5.58 10.52
C ALA A 119 -7.79 -5.34 12.00
N GLN A 120 -6.89 -4.68 12.74
CA GLN A 120 -7.12 -4.31 14.14
C GLN A 120 -8.34 -3.40 14.31
N GLN A 121 -8.52 -2.41 13.42
CA GLN A 121 -9.71 -1.55 13.45
C GLN A 121 -10.99 -2.35 13.16
N LEU A 122 -10.96 -3.21 12.13
CA LEU A 122 -12.11 -4.05 11.77
C LEU A 122 -12.51 -4.99 12.91
N VAL A 123 -11.54 -5.64 13.57
CA VAL A 123 -11.80 -6.51 14.72
C VAL A 123 -12.38 -5.73 15.91
N LYS A 124 -11.85 -4.52 16.16
CA LYS A 124 -12.25 -3.71 17.32
C LYS A 124 -13.61 -3.02 17.14
N THR A 125 -13.90 -2.51 15.95
CA THR A 125 -15.04 -1.60 15.72
C THR A 125 -15.95 -2.02 14.56
N GLY A 126 -15.59 -3.06 13.82
CA GLY A 126 -16.29 -3.46 12.58
C GLY A 126 -16.08 -2.50 11.42
N ARG A 127 -15.32 -1.44 11.59
CA ARG A 127 -15.10 -0.40 10.56
C ARG A 127 -13.64 0.02 10.52
N ALA A 128 -13.12 0.26 9.30
CA ALA A 128 -11.84 0.90 9.10
C ALA A 128 -12.05 2.35 8.67
N SER A 129 -11.43 3.28 9.38
CA SER A 129 -11.47 4.70 9.04
C SER A 129 -10.16 5.11 8.38
N HIS A 130 -10.27 5.96 7.37
CA HIS A 130 -9.14 6.64 6.76
C HIS A 130 -9.22 8.11 7.15
N PRO A 131 -8.42 8.55 8.13
CA PRO A 131 -8.43 9.96 8.52
C PRO A 131 -7.99 10.81 7.33
N VAL A 132 -8.74 11.86 7.06
CA VAL A 132 -8.43 12.87 6.05
C VAL A 132 -8.39 14.22 6.72
N ILE A 133 -7.43 15.06 6.37
CA ILE A 133 -7.36 16.43 6.89
C ILE A 133 -8.25 17.40 6.09
N GLY A 134 -8.69 17.00 4.91
CA GLY A 134 -9.63 17.79 4.08
C GLY A 134 -8.94 18.90 3.30
N VAL A 135 -7.79 18.60 2.67
CA VAL A 135 -7.11 19.53 1.76
C VAL A 135 -6.95 18.93 0.37
N GLY A 136 -7.02 19.78 -0.64
CA GLY A 136 -6.55 19.49 -1.99
C GLY A 136 -5.10 19.93 -2.13
N LEU A 137 -4.22 19.06 -2.63
CA LEU A 137 -2.80 19.32 -2.77
C LEU A 137 -2.39 19.39 -4.25
N ALA A 138 -1.37 20.20 -4.53
CA ALA A 138 -0.63 20.19 -5.78
C ALA A 138 0.88 20.12 -5.48
N SER A 139 1.66 19.61 -6.45
CA SER A 139 3.12 19.64 -6.32
C SER A 139 3.64 21.08 -6.43
N GLY A 140 4.57 21.45 -5.55
CA GLY A 140 5.27 22.72 -5.57
C GLY A 140 6.78 22.55 -5.41
N PRO A 141 7.59 23.56 -5.71
CA PRO A 141 9.05 23.47 -5.68
C PRO A 141 9.64 23.28 -4.27
N GLN A 142 8.89 23.61 -3.23
CA GLN A 142 9.32 23.52 -1.83
C GLN A 142 8.52 22.46 -1.05
N GLY A 143 7.74 21.61 -1.74
CA GLY A 143 6.88 20.63 -1.15
C GLY A 143 5.43 20.74 -1.63
N PRO A 144 4.52 19.89 -1.13
CA PRO A 144 3.10 19.96 -1.46
C PRO A 144 2.48 21.28 -1.05
N VAL A 145 1.77 21.93 -1.99
CA VAL A 145 1.06 23.20 -1.78
C VAL A 145 -0.43 22.91 -1.60
N ILE A 146 -1.04 23.49 -0.58
CA ILE A 146 -2.49 23.41 -0.37
C ILE A 146 -3.19 24.26 -1.42
N ARG A 147 -4.05 23.65 -2.25
CA ARG A 147 -4.86 24.36 -3.25
C ARG A 147 -6.28 24.66 -2.78
N SER A 148 -6.78 23.80 -1.91
CA SER A 148 -8.11 23.99 -1.32
C SER A 148 -8.17 23.39 0.07
N VAL A 149 -8.99 24.00 0.93
CA VAL A 149 -9.31 23.48 2.26
C VAL A 149 -10.81 23.26 2.32
N GLN A 150 -11.22 22.06 2.69
CA GLN A 150 -12.64 21.69 2.81
C GLN A 150 -13.25 22.38 4.03
N PRO A 151 -14.35 23.14 3.89
CA PRO A 151 -15.04 23.74 5.03
C PRO A 151 -15.47 22.66 6.05
N GLY A 152 -15.25 22.93 7.33
CA GLY A 152 -15.58 22.00 8.41
C GLY A 152 -14.63 20.80 8.58
N ALA A 153 -13.61 20.67 7.74
CA ALA A 153 -12.59 19.63 7.87
C ALA A 153 -11.53 20.00 8.92
N PRO A 154 -10.77 19.01 9.43
CA PRO A 154 -9.71 19.25 10.42
C PRO A 154 -8.69 20.33 10.02
N ALA A 155 -8.32 20.38 8.74
CA ALA A 155 -7.41 21.40 8.23
C ALA A 155 -7.98 22.82 8.37
N ALA A 156 -9.28 23.01 8.11
CA ALA A 156 -9.95 24.29 8.29
C ALA A 156 -9.98 24.71 9.78
N ALA A 157 -10.28 23.75 10.66
CA ALA A 157 -10.27 23.98 12.10
C ALA A 157 -8.86 24.30 12.65
N ALA A 158 -7.81 23.73 12.03
CA ALA A 158 -6.42 23.99 12.35
C ALA A 158 -5.89 25.31 11.73
N GLY A 159 -6.69 26.02 10.94
CA GLY A 159 -6.31 27.30 10.34
C GLY A 159 -5.43 27.20 9.08
N LEU A 160 -5.31 26.01 8.47
CA LEU A 160 -4.61 25.86 7.20
C LEU A 160 -5.36 26.57 6.08
N LYS A 161 -4.62 27.18 5.15
CA LYS A 161 -5.15 28.00 4.05
C LYS A 161 -4.64 27.55 2.70
N PRO A 162 -5.34 27.88 1.60
CA PRO A 162 -4.76 27.80 0.27
C PRO A 162 -3.42 28.53 0.21
N ASP A 163 -2.50 28.00 -0.59
CA ASP A 163 -1.12 28.43 -0.80
C ASP A 163 -0.14 28.15 0.36
N ASP A 164 -0.59 27.58 1.48
CA ASP A 164 0.33 27.04 2.48
C ASP A 164 1.14 25.87 1.88
N VAL A 165 2.43 25.80 2.23
CA VAL A 165 3.35 24.72 1.83
C VAL A 165 3.52 23.76 3.00
N ILE A 166 3.27 22.46 2.75
CA ILE A 166 3.53 21.43 3.76
C ILE A 166 5.00 21.06 3.68
N THR A 167 5.77 21.41 4.70
CA THR A 167 7.22 21.16 4.76
C THR A 167 7.58 19.92 5.55
N ALA A 168 6.72 19.48 6.47
CA ALA A 168 6.93 18.28 7.27
C ALA A 168 5.60 17.73 7.80
N ILE A 169 5.55 16.42 8.03
CA ILE A 169 4.48 15.71 8.74
C ILE A 169 5.12 14.92 9.89
N ASN A 170 4.65 15.14 11.12
CA ASN A 170 5.19 14.50 12.32
C ASN A 170 6.73 14.66 12.47
N GLY A 171 7.25 15.82 12.05
CA GLY A 171 8.70 16.10 12.09
C GLY A 171 9.52 15.46 10.96
N CYS A 172 8.90 14.63 10.11
CA CYS A 172 9.55 14.11 8.90
C CYS A 172 9.33 15.10 7.76
N GLY A 173 10.39 15.74 7.28
CA GLY A 173 10.37 16.61 6.10
C GLY A 173 10.18 15.78 4.82
N ASP A 174 9.61 16.40 3.79
CA ASP A 174 9.51 15.81 2.45
C ASP A 174 10.90 15.84 1.79
N HIS A 175 11.66 14.78 1.98
CA HIS A 175 12.91 14.57 1.25
C HIS A 175 12.58 14.09 -0.17
N GLN A 176 12.15 15.01 -1.03
CA GLN A 176 12.28 14.79 -2.47
C GLN A 176 13.78 14.75 -2.78
N PRO A 177 14.32 13.65 -3.34
CA PRO A 177 15.67 13.69 -3.86
C PRO A 177 15.66 14.70 -5.01
N HIS A 178 16.29 15.85 -4.80
CA HIS A 178 16.57 16.80 -5.86
C HIS A 178 17.31 16.07 -6.95
N GLY A 179 16.66 15.83 -8.09
CA GLY A 179 17.30 15.34 -9.30
C GLY A 179 18.42 16.30 -9.68
N GLY A 180 19.63 15.94 -9.28
CA GLY A 180 20.83 16.60 -9.75
C GLY A 180 20.93 16.41 -11.26
N GLY A 181 20.56 17.43 -12.02
CA GLY A 181 20.87 17.55 -13.43
C GLY A 181 22.38 17.62 -13.58
N GLY A 182 23.01 16.47 -13.77
CA GLY A 182 24.38 16.38 -14.29
C GLY A 182 24.35 16.64 -15.78
N ARG A 183 24.75 17.83 -16.21
CA ARG A 183 25.24 18.04 -17.57
C ARG A 183 26.56 17.27 -17.71
N HIS A 184 26.63 16.40 -18.67
CA HIS A 184 27.75 16.23 -19.60
C HIS A 184 27.29 15.39 -20.77
#